data_656074585e97b830a22a8fddb6be2b45
#
_entry.id   656074585e97b830a22a8fddb6be2b45
#
_cell.length_a   1.000
_cell.length_b   1.000
_cell.length_c   1.000
_cell.angle_alpha   90.00
_cell.angle_beta   90.00
_cell.angle_gamma   90.00
#
_symmetry.space_group_name_H-M   'P 1'
#
loop_
_entity.id
_entity.type
_entity.pdbx_description
1 polymer ?
#
loop_
_entity_poly.entity_id
_entity_poly.type
_entity_poly.pdbx_seq_one_letter_code
_entity_poly.pdbx_strand_id
1 'polypeptide(L)'
;MGGVGGCVNLRLKPNQHRHNYQKRTMTLQRILLLILTVFTLGAYAQKQPVDFVNPFIGTSNFGTTNPGPIAVRGMVSVSPFNVAGPKNLPLEKDSRWLSTPYVQENTFLTGFSHVNLSGVGCPELGVILAMPTAGDLEVDYLKYGTSYSDEVSKVGYYSNTLDDYNIKVEATATTRVGVSKYFFPKGDANILINLGLGLTNEQGASIRVVSPTEVEGVRSVGSFCYYKPEEAYPVYFVARFSRPADEFGVWKKPTTHKGAEAEWMGYNGKTRVMPGYAMEVVGDSIGSYMRYNFKEPTVVEMKVGISYVSIENARENLEKETSTRSFDQILEESKKNWNQYLSKIEVEGGAKEDKIKFYSALYHTLIHPSTLNDYNGDYPKMKTRETLRTQDTRYTVFSLWDTYRNLHQLMSLVYPRQQSNMVKSMLQIYDESGWLPKWELNATETTTMVGDPAGIVIADTYLKGIRDFDVEKAYAAMVKSADQIQDNPLRPGLMDYLEKGYLTTKTTNSGSVSTTQEYNISDYAIAQLARAL
;
A
#
# COMPACT_ATOMS: atom_id res chain seq x y z
N MET A 1 45.67 -106.36 -14.87
CA MET A 1 46.38 -105.89 -16.06
C MET A 1 45.57 -104.80 -16.69
N GLY A 2 46.06 -103.69 -16.62
CA GLY A 2 46.11 -102.56 -17.52
C GLY A 2 44.79 -102.01 -18.07
N GLY A 3 44.53 -100.71 -17.78
CA GLY A 3 43.58 -99.96 -18.57
C GLY A 3 43.45 -98.52 -18.09
N VAL A 4 44.09 -97.68 -18.83
CA VAL A 4 44.21 -96.23 -18.66
C VAL A 4 42.90 -95.49 -18.78
N GLY A 5 42.49 -94.68 -17.81
CA GLY A 5 41.36 -93.76 -17.88
C GLY A 5 41.78 -92.38 -18.31
N GLY A 6 41.25 -91.86 -19.41
CA GLY A 6 41.45 -90.49 -19.88
C GLY A 6 40.46 -89.50 -19.25
N CYS A 7 40.96 -88.50 -18.53
CA CYS A 7 40.17 -87.35 -18.09
C CYS A 7 39.92 -86.37 -19.24
N VAL A 8 38.67 -86.14 -19.58
CA VAL A 8 38.23 -85.06 -20.52
C VAL A 8 37.94 -83.80 -19.66
N ASN A 9 38.78 -82.78 -19.84
CA ASN A 9 38.57 -81.42 -19.26
C ASN A 9 37.57 -80.64 -20.18
N LEU A 10 36.31 -80.49 -19.73
CA LEU A 10 35.36 -79.59 -20.33
C LEU A 10 35.55 -78.18 -19.75
N ARG A 11 36.17 -77.25 -20.52
CA ARG A 11 36.17 -75.81 -20.28
C ARG A 11 34.83 -75.24 -20.75
N LEU A 12 33.99 -74.84 -19.80
CA LEU A 12 32.81 -74.02 -20.11
C LEU A 12 33.25 -72.61 -20.45
N LYS A 13 32.96 -72.11 -21.64
CA LYS A 13 33.14 -70.70 -22.02
C LYS A 13 32.16 -69.83 -21.23
N PRO A 14 32.59 -68.63 -20.71
CA PRO A 14 31.69 -67.76 -19.98
C PRO A 14 30.61 -67.19 -20.94
N ASN A 15 29.39 -67.14 -20.41
CA ASN A 15 28.15 -66.83 -21.13
C ASN A 15 28.12 -65.35 -21.53
N GLN A 16 28.51 -65.00 -22.76
CA GLN A 16 28.48 -63.63 -23.32
C GLN A 16 27.06 -63.05 -23.39
N HIS A 17 26.01 -63.85 -23.26
CA HIS A 17 24.62 -63.38 -23.28
C HIS A 17 24.19 -62.64 -21.99
N ARG A 18 24.74 -62.93 -20.82
CA ARG A 18 24.43 -62.22 -19.56
C ARG A 18 24.99 -60.78 -19.51
N HIS A 19 26.16 -60.58 -20.14
CA HIS A 19 26.79 -59.24 -20.14
C HIS A 19 26.05 -58.26 -21.10
N ASN A 20 25.49 -58.73 -22.16
CA ASN A 20 24.69 -57.92 -23.10
C ASN A 20 23.31 -57.57 -22.56
N TYR A 21 22.71 -58.44 -21.71
CA TYR A 21 21.42 -58.16 -21.08
C TYR A 21 21.54 -57.09 -19.99
N GLN A 22 22.58 -57.15 -19.16
CA GLN A 22 22.84 -56.12 -18.14
C GLN A 22 23.22 -54.76 -18.73
N LYS A 23 23.96 -54.71 -19.83
CA LYS A 23 24.25 -53.46 -20.55
C LYS A 23 22.99 -52.85 -21.20
N ARG A 24 22.11 -53.65 -21.75
CA ARG A 24 20.84 -53.19 -22.36
C ARG A 24 19.86 -52.67 -21.28
N THR A 25 19.74 -53.33 -20.14
CA THR A 25 18.89 -52.88 -19.03
C THR A 25 19.40 -51.60 -18.38
N MET A 26 20.72 -51.44 -18.17
CA MET A 26 21.32 -50.19 -17.69
C MET A 26 21.15 -49.04 -18.70
N THR A 27 21.20 -49.29 -20.00
CA THR A 27 20.98 -48.25 -21.02
C THR A 27 19.51 -47.83 -21.07
N LEU A 28 18.57 -48.77 -21.00
CA LEU A 28 17.14 -48.46 -20.90
C LEU A 28 16.78 -47.69 -19.62
N GLN A 29 17.34 -48.05 -18.46
CA GLN A 29 17.12 -47.32 -17.21
C GLN A 29 17.71 -45.90 -17.28
N ARG A 30 18.86 -45.70 -17.89
CA ARG A 30 19.44 -44.35 -18.10
C ARG A 30 18.61 -43.52 -19.08
N ILE A 31 18.07 -44.10 -20.13
CA ILE A 31 17.17 -43.44 -21.07
C ILE A 31 15.84 -43.11 -20.40
N LEU A 32 15.27 -44.00 -19.59
CA LEU A 32 14.07 -43.72 -18.80
C LEU A 32 14.28 -42.62 -17.76
N LEU A 33 15.44 -42.61 -17.06
CA LEU A 33 15.80 -41.54 -16.15
C LEU A 33 16.01 -40.21 -16.89
N LEU A 34 16.65 -40.20 -18.05
CA LEU A 34 16.79 -39.00 -18.88
C LEU A 34 15.44 -38.48 -19.38
N ILE A 35 14.53 -39.38 -19.80
CA ILE A 35 13.18 -39.02 -20.24
C ILE A 35 12.37 -38.48 -19.03
N LEU A 36 12.46 -39.11 -17.85
CA LEU A 36 11.83 -38.56 -16.64
C LEU A 36 12.42 -37.19 -16.23
N THR A 37 13.75 -37.00 -16.31
CA THR A 37 14.36 -35.69 -16.05
C THR A 37 14.01 -34.66 -17.10
N VAL A 38 13.87 -34.99 -18.36
CA VAL A 38 13.42 -34.08 -19.41
C VAL A 38 11.92 -33.74 -19.24
N PHE A 39 11.09 -34.71 -18.82
CA PHE A 39 9.68 -34.43 -18.47
C PHE A 39 9.53 -33.60 -17.20
N THR A 40 10.44 -33.71 -16.21
CA THR A 40 10.43 -32.87 -15.00
C THR A 40 11.03 -31.48 -15.25
N LEU A 41 11.94 -31.31 -16.20
CA LEU A 41 12.47 -30.00 -16.62
C LEU A 41 11.54 -29.28 -17.63
N GLY A 42 10.61 -29.97 -18.23
CA GLY A 42 9.58 -29.42 -19.13
C GLY A 42 8.25 -29.10 -18.44
N ALA A 43 8.13 -29.25 -17.13
CA ALA A 43 7.05 -28.66 -16.39
C ALA A 43 7.26 -27.12 -16.43
N TYR A 44 6.81 -26.47 -17.51
CA TYR A 44 6.56 -25.04 -17.51
C TYR A 44 5.77 -24.76 -16.23
N ALA A 45 6.38 -24.04 -15.30
CA ALA A 45 5.67 -23.65 -14.10
C ALA A 45 4.38 -22.98 -14.55
N GLN A 46 3.27 -23.65 -14.31
CA GLN A 46 1.95 -23.14 -14.71
C GLN A 46 1.82 -21.75 -14.11
N LYS A 47 1.56 -20.74 -14.95
CA LYS A 47 1.40 -19.37 -14.48
C LYS A 47 0.33 -19.33 -13.41
N GLN A 48 0.69 -18.77 -12.27
CA GLN A 48 -0.22 -18.58 -11.15
C GLN A 48 -1.05 -17.31 -11.36
N PRO A 49 -2.21 -17.14 -10.73
CA PRO A 49 -3.01 -15.93 -10.77
C PRO A 49 -2.23 -14.65 -10.59
N VAL A 50 -1.28 -14.63 -9.68
CA VAL A 50 -0.40 -13.48 -9.38
C VAL A 50 0.46 -13.05 -10.59
N ASP A 51 0.79 -13.98 -11.50
CA ASP A 51 1.62 -13.70 -12.68
C ASP A 51 0.82 -12.99 -13.81
N PHE A 52 -0.49 -12.88 -13.67
CA PHE A 52 -1.37 -12.16 -14.61
C PHE A 52 -1.68 -10.74 -14.13
N VAL A 53 -1.34 -10.36 -12.91
CA VAL A 53 -1.58 -9.00 -12.42
C VAL A 53 -0.63 -8.02 -13.11
N ASN A 54 -1.18 -6.94 -13.64
CA ASN A 54 -0.43 -5.80 -14.13
C ASN A 54 -0.77 -4.56 -13.29
N PRO A 55 0.10 -4.15 -12.33
CA PRO A 55 -0.16 -3.00 -11.47
C PRO A 55 -0.18 -1.63 -12.19
N PHE A 56 0.27 -1.56 -13.44
CA PHE A 56 0.16 -0.34 -14.25
C PHE A 56 -1.27 -0.07 -14.77
N ILE A 57 -2.18 -1.04 -14.72
CA ILE A 57 -3.56 -0.77 -15.10
C ILE A 57 -4.20 0.23 -14.14
N GLY A 58 -4.70 1.35 -14.68
CA GLY A 58 -5.29 2.44 -13.91
C GLY A 58 -4.30 3.53 -13.46
N THR A 59 -3.03 3.50 -13.91
CA THR A 59 -2.02 4.51 -13.56
C THR A 59 -1.86 5.60 -14.61
N SER A 60 -2.49 5.48 -15.77
CA SER A 60 -2.39 6.44 -16.85
C SER A 60 -3.63 7.33 -16.98
N ASN A 61 -3.47 8.45 -17.63
CA ASN A 61 -4.50 9.44 -17.85
C ASN A 61 -5.07 9.91 -16.50
N PHE A 62 -6.31 9.92 -16.24
CA PHE A 62 -6.90 10.27 -14.94
C PHE A 62 -7.14 9.04 -14.04
N GLY A 63 -6.45 7.93 -14.30
CA GLY A 63 -6.41 6.80 -13.38
C GLY A 63 -5.78 7.18 -12.05
N THR A 64 -6.28 6.63 -10.97
CA THR A 64 -5.88 7.02 -9.60
C THR A 64 -5.17 5.91 -8.84
N THR A 65 -4.74 4.85 -9.54
CA THR A 65 -3.94 3.78 -8.95
C THR A 65 -2.46 4.09 -9.03
N ASN A 66 -1.64 3.43 -8.22
CA ASN A 66 -0.19 3.54 -8.28
C ASN A 66 0.45 2.15 -8.43
N PRO A 67 1.64 2.05 -9.07
CA PRO A 67 2.28 0.78 -9.38
C PRO A 67 3.15 0.24 -8.24
N GLY A 68 3.21 0.91 -7.10
CA GLY A 68 4.08 0.55 -5.99
C GLY A 68 3.69 -0.76 -5.31
N PRO A 69 4.66 -1.52 -4.76
CA PRO A 69 4.36 -2.72 -4.01
C PRO A 69 3.57 -2.41 -2.74
N ILE A 70 2.59 -3.25 -2.48
CA ILE A 70 1.74 -3.21 -1.30
C ILE A 70 1.40 -4.65 -0.88
N ALA A 71 1.27 -4.92 0.41
CA ALA A 71 0.70 -6.17 0.90
C ALA A 71 -0.82 -6.19 0.72
N VAL A 72 -1.44 -7.38 0.76
CA VAL A 72 -2.91 -7.49 0.77
C VAL A 72 -3.45 -6.65 1.92
N ARG A 73 -4.24 -5.62 1.61
CA ARG A 73 -4.79 -4.65 2.58
C ARG A 73 -3.71 -4.00 3.46
N GLY A 74 -2.54 -3.77 2.89
CA GLY A 74 -1.42 -3.16 3.61
C GLY A 74 -1.67 -1.71 3.98
N MET A 75 -1.09 -1.27 5.09
CA MET A 75 -1.00 0.12 5.51
C MET A 75 0.01 0.89 4.64
N VAL A 76 1.04 0.21 4.17
CA VAL A 76 2.19 0.78 3.46
C VAL A 76 2.21 0.32 2.00
N SER A 77 2.48 1.26 1.11
CA SER A 77 2.92 1.00 -0.26
C SER A 77 4.11 1.91 -0.60
N VAL A 78 5.11 1.37 -1.30
CA VAL A 78 6.26 2.16 -1.75
C VAL A 78 6.06 2.54 -3.20
N SER A 79 5.61 3.76 -3.45
CA SER A 79 5.27 4.23 -4.80
C SER A 79 6.25 5.26 -5.33
N PRO A 80 6.65 5.19 -6.62
CA PRO A 80 7.32 6.31 -7.25
C PRO A 80 6.42 7.55 -7.15
N PHE A 81 7.04 8.72 -6.94
CA PHE A 81 6.38 10.01 -6.84
C PHE A 81 6.82 10.90 -8.00
N ASN A 82 5.99 10.97 -9.04
CA ASN A 82 6.28 11.69 -10.28
C ASN A 82 5.24 12.76 -10.63
N VAL A 83 4.48 13.23 -9.65
CA VAL A 83 3.45 14.27 -9.84
C VAL A 83 3.92 15.68 -9.46
N ALA A 84 5.13 15.80 -8.93
CA ALA A 84 5.80 17.09 -8.69
C ALA A 84 7.01 17.25 -9.61
N GLY A 85 7.28 18.48 -10.05
CA GLY A 85 8.46 18.79 -10.84
C GLY A 85 8.15 19.43 -12.19
N PRO A 86 9.11 20.19 -12.77
CA PRO A 86 8.87 21.05 -13.91
C PRO A 86 8.75 20.32 -15.25
N LYS A 87 9.16 19.06 -15.31
CA LYS A 87 9.13 18.23 -16.53
C LYS A 87 7.88 17.33 -16.62
N ASN A 88 7.07 17.34 -15.59
CA ASN A 88 5.83 16.56 -15.57
C ASN A 88 4.73 17.30 -16.35
N LEU A 89 3.70 16.55 -16.73
CA LEU A 89 2.54 17.15 -17.35
C LEU A 89 2.09 18.33 -16.50
N PRO A 90 1.86 19.52 -17.10
CA PRO A 90 1.32 20.63 -16.36
C PRO A 90 -0.01 20.16 -15.76
N LEU A 91 0.00 20.00 -14.46
CA LEU A 91 -1.21 19.75 -13.71
C LEU A 91 -2.00 21.05 -13.80
N GLU A 92 -2.91 21.13 -14.74
CA GLU A 92 -3.85 22.24 -14.87
C GLU A 92 -4.56 22.44 -13.51
N LYS A 93 -5.43 23.45 -13.42
CA LYS A 93 -6.18 23.77 -12.19
C LYS A 93 -6.80 22.57 -11.47
N ASP A 94 -6.85 21.41 -12.09
CA ASP A 94 -7.32 20.15 -11.53
C ASP A 94 -6.20 19.26 -10.95
N SER A 95 -4.95 19.71 -10.93
CA SER A 95 -3.83 19.04 -10.27
C SER A 95 -4.09 18.73 -8.79
N ARG A 96 -4.87 19.57 -8.13
CA ARG A 96 -5.38 19.34 -6.77
C ARG A 96 -6.23 18.06 -6.63
N TRP A 97 -6.69 17.49 -7.74
CA TRP A 97 -7.46 16.24 -7.79
C TRP A 97 -6.61 15.02 -8.09
N LEU A 98 -5.31 15.17 -8.23
CA LEU A 98 -4.41 14.03 -8.30
C LEU A 98 -4.39 13.30 -6.95
N SER A 99 -5.11 12.22 -6.89
CA SER A 99 -5.19 11.38 -5.70
C SER A 99 -4.14 10.26 -5.67
N THR A 100 -3.20 10.29 -6.60
CA THR A 100 -2.14 9.30 -6.73
C THR A 100 -0.76 9.96 -6.81
N PRO A 101 0.28 9.37 -6.22
CA PRO A 101 1.65 9.86 -6.34
C PRO A 101 2.28 9.63 -7.72
N TYR A 102 1.63 8.87 -8.58
CA TYR A 102 2.17 8.41 -9.85
C TYR A 102 1.19 8.57 -11.00
N VAL A 103 1.69 9.07 -12.13
CA VAL A 103 1.02 9.15 -13.44
C VAL A 103 1.97 8.57 -14.48
N GLN A 104 1.54 7.57 -15.23
CA GLN A 104 2.40 6.80 -16.15
C GLN A 104 3.04 7.65 -17.24
N GLU A 105 2.37 8.73 -17.68
CA GLU A 105 2.86 9.65 -18.71
C GLU A 105 3.96 10.60 -18.19
N ASN A 106 4.13 10.74 -16.88
CA ASN A 106 5.14 11.61 -16.29
C ASN A 106 6.51 10.92 -16.27
N THR A 107 7.55 11.68 -16.62
CA THR A 107 8.92 11.18 -16.80
C THR A 107 9.91 11.75 -15.81
N PHE A 108 9.48 12.56 -14.84
CA PHE A 108 10.32 13.20 -13.85
C PHE A 108 9.92 12.75 -12.44
N LEU A 109 10.83 12.07 -11.76
CA LEU A 109 10.62 11.47 -10.46
C LEU A 109 11.34 12.28 -9.37
N THR A 110 10.67 12.53 -8.26
CA THR A 110 11.20 13.29 -7.12
C THR A 110 11.34 12.48 -5.84
N GLY A 111 11.04 11.18 -5.88
CA GLY A 111 11.23 10.27 -4.75
C GLY A 111 10.29 9.08 -4.78
N PHE A 112 10.28 8.35 -3.68
CA PHE A 112 9.40 7.20 -3.43
C PHE A 112 8.64 7.45 -2.13
N SER A 113 7.32 7.60 -2.22
CA SER A 113 6.45 7.78 -1.06
C SER A 113 6.08 6.45 -0.40
N HIS A 114 5.88 6.43 0.91
CA HIS A 114 5.69 5.19 1.68
C HIS A 114 4.26 4.96 2.16
N VAL A 115 3.39 5.95 2.04
CA VAL A 115 1.97 5.84 2.40
C VAL A 115 1.13 6.48 1.32
N ASN A 116 0.27 5.68 0.66
CA ASN A 116 -0.47 6.13 -0.50
C ASN A 116 -1.87 5.54 -0.53
N LEU A 117 -2.82 6.29 -1.07
CA LEU A 117 -4.10 5.76 -1.52
C LEU A 117 -3.98 5.19 -2.94
N SER A 118 -4.90 4.33 -3.31
CA SER A 118 -4.99 3.76 -4.66
C SER A 118 -6.45 3.60 -5.07
N GLY A 119 -6.82 4.17 -6.22
CA GLY A 119 -8.18 4.10 -6.74
C GLY A 119 -9.14 5.11 -6.13
N VAL A 120 -8.65 6.16 -5.48
CA VAL A 120 -9.46 7.16 -4.76
C VAL A 120 -9.49 8.47 -5.54
N GLY A 121 -10.63 9.18 -5.53
CA GLY A 121 -10.87 10.36 -6.35
C GLY A 121 -10.36 11.69 -5.77
N CYS A 122 -9.80 11.72 -4.55
CA CYS A 122 -9.30 12.94 -3.93
C CYS A 122 -7.85 12.81 -3.46
N PRO A 123 -7.06 13.90 -3.53
CA PRO A 123 -5.68 13.88 -3.03
C PRO A 123 -5.65 13.64 -1.53
N GLU A 124 -4.80 12.72 -1.12
CA GLU A 124 -4.44 12.48 0.27
C GLU A 124 -3.18 11.62 0.36
N LEU A 125 -2.37 11.78 1.39
CA LEU A 125 -1.14 11.02 1.59
C LEU A 125 -0.08 11.31 0.50
N GLY A 126 0.60 10.29 -0.03
CA GLY A 126 1.75 10.47 -0.92
C GLY A 126 2.94 11.07 -0.17
N VAL A 127 3.14 10.70 1.09
CA VAL A 127 4.09 11.33 2.01
C VAL A 127 5.23 10.41 2.42
N ILE A 128 6.20 10.96 3.16
CA ILE A 128 7.45 10.31 3.59
C ILE A 128 8.22 9.83 2.37
N LEU A 129 8.74 10.80 1.61
CA LEU A 129 9.45 10.53 0.38
C LEU A 129 10.93 10.25 0.66
N ALA A 130 11.40 9.13 0.15
CA ALA A 130 12.83 8.83 0.12
C ALA A 130 13.36 8.99 -1.31
N MET A 131 14.53 9.62 -1.47
CA MET A 131 15.18 9.79 -2.75
C MET A 131 16.68 9.47 -2.66
N PRO A 132 17.18 8.43 -3.33
CA PRO A 132 18.62 8.21 -3.47
C PRO A 132 19.18 9.09 -4.58
N THR A 133 20.33 9.73 -4.33
CA THR A 133 21.06 10.54 -5.32
C THR A 133 22.54 10.22 -5.28
N ALA A 134 23.27 10.53 -6.35
CA ALA A 134 24.72 10.40 -6.42
C ALA A 134 25.37 11.77 -6.68
N GLY A 135 26.59 11.99 -6.15
CA GLY A 135 27.31 13.25 -6.26
C GLY A 135 27.05 14.22 -5.11
N ASP A 136 27.05 15.51 -5.40
CA ASP A 136 26.86 16.55 -4.40
C ASP A 136 25.48 16.49 -3.74
N LEU A 137 25.42 16.93 -2.48
CA LEU A 137 24.16 17.01 -1.74
C LEU A 137 23.29 18.15 -2.30
N GLU A 138 22.17 17.81 -2.91
CA GLU A 138 21.10 18.73 -3.30
C GLU A 138 19.80 18.32 -2.57
N VAL A 139 19.08 19.28 -1.98
CA VAL A 139 17.86 19.03 -1.20
C VAL A 139 16.61 19.68 -1.80
N ASP A 140 16.78 20.46 -2.86
CA ASP A 140 15.67 21.03 -3.61
C ASP A 140 15.15 20.00 -4.63
N TYR A 141 13.92 19.50 -4.43
CA TYR A 141 13.33 18.48 -5.29
C TYR A 141 13.22 18.87 -6.77
N LEU A 142 13.14 20.15 -7.07
CA LEU A 142 13.16 20.65 -8.45
C LEU A 142 14.51 20.44 -9.14
N LYS A 143 15.57 20.24 -8.37
CA LYS A 143 16.94 20.05 -8.86
C LYS A 143 17.43 18.62 -8.69
N TYR A 144 17.10 17.95 -7.56
CA TYR A 144 17.50 16.56 -7.38
C TYR A 144 16.57 15.56 -8.10
N GLY A 145 15.38 15.98 -8.54
CA GLY A 145 14.53 15.09 -9.34
C GLY A 145 15.20 14.71 -10.66
N THR A 146 14.88 13.55 -11.18
CA THR A 146 15.53 12.94 -12.35
C THR A 146 14.54 12.24 -13.26
N SER A 147 14.90 12.05 -14.52
CA SER A 147 14.22 11.09 -15.38
C SER A 147 14.51 9.66 -14.90
N TYR A 148 13.70 8.70 -15.33
CA TYR A 148 13.87 7.30 -14.95
C TYR A 148 13.50 6.38 -16.12
N SER A 149 14.12 5.20 -16.12
CA SER A 149 13.98 4.18 -17.15
C SER A 149 13.89 2.76 -16.54
N ASP A 150 13.81 1.75 -17.37
CA ASP A 150 13.77 0.31 -16.98
C ASP A 150 12.71 -0.02 -15.92
N GLU A 151 11.56 0.65 -16.01
CA GLU A 151 10.51 0.54 -15.01
C GLU A 151 9.82 -0.83 -15.07
N VAL A 152 9.74 -1.49 -13.93
CA VAL A 152 9.06 -2.78 -13.75
C VAL A 152 8.17 -2.73 -12.52
N SER A 153 6.91 -3.08 -12.69
CA SER A 153 5.99 -3.33 -11.58
C SER A 153 5.38 -4.72 -11.68
N LYS A 154 5.39 -5.43 -10.57
CA LYS A 154 4.75 -6.73 -10.36
C LYS A 154 4.15 -6.75 -8.96
N VAL A 155 3.31 -7.72 -8.70
CA VAL A 155 2.76 -7.91 -7.36
C VAL A 155 3.89 -8.01 -6.32
N GLY A 156 3.86 -7.10 -5.34
CA GLY A 156 4.85 -7.04 -4.28
C GLY A 156 6.23 -6.50 -4.68
N TYR A 157 6.42 -6.05 -5.91
CA TYR A 157 7.72 -5.58 -6.41
C TYR A 157 7.58 -4.38 -7.36
N TYR A 158 8.47 -3.42 -7.18
CA TYR A 158 8.69 -2.32 -8.11
C TYR A 158 10.18 -2.09 -8.30
N SER A 159 10.60 -1.71 -9.50
CA SER A 159 11.96 -1.23 -9.77
C SER A 159 11.99 -0.23 -10.92
N ASN A 160 12.99 0.66 -10.88
CA ASN A 160 13.39 1.53 -11.99
C ASN A 160 14.88 1.88 -11.88
N THR A 161 15.38 2.58 -12.89
CA THR A 161 16.73 3.18 -12.91
C THR A 161 16.57 4.70 -12.91
N LEU A 162 17.21 5.39 -11.98
CA LEU A 162 17.31 6.85 -11.91
C LEU A 162 18.40 7.32 -12.86
N ASP A 163 18.03 7.95 -13.98
CA ASP A 163 18.93 8.14 -15.13
C ASP A 163 20.11 9.07 -14.82
N ASP A 164 19.87 10.23 -14.20
CA ASP A 164 20.92 11.21 -13.90
C ASP A 164 21.95 10.68 -12.88
N TYR A 165 21.57 9.68 -12.08
CA TYR A 165 22.38 9.12 -11.01
C TYR A 165 22.93 7.73 -11.30
N ASN A 166 22.43 7.06 -12.34
CA ASN A 166 22.71 5.65 -12.62
C ASN A 166 22.49 4.75 -11.37
N ILE A 167 21.37 4.98 -10.67
CA ILE A 167 20.97 4.24 -9.49
C ILE A 167 19.76 3.38 -9.83
N LYS A 168 19.92 2.05 -9.74
CA LYS A 168 18.77 1.15 -9.75
C LYS A 168 18.10 1.18 -8.37
N VAL A 169 16.79 1.25 -8.36
CA VAL A 169 15.94 1.15 -7.17
C VAL A 169 15.08 -0.11 -7.27
N GLU A 170 15.01 -0.86 -6.20
CA GLU A 170 14.06 -1.97 -6.02
C GLU A 170 13.27 -1.74 -4.76
N ALA A 171 11.96 -2.03 -4.78
CA ALA A 171 11.08 -1.87 -3.63
C ALA A 171 10.16 -3.08 -3.44
N THR A 172 9.85 -3.38 -2.18
CA THR A 172 8.84 -4.32 -1.72
C THR A 172 8.18 -3.79 -0.45
N ALA A 173 7.11 -4.43 0.01
CA ALA A 173 6.43 -4.02 1.24
C ALA A 173 5.84 -5.21 2.00
N THR A 174 5.82 -5.08 3.33
CA THR A 174 4.98 -5.85 4.24
C THR A 174 3.69 -5.07 4.54
N THR A 175 2.92 -5.48 5.53
CA THR A 175 1.69 -4.75 5.91
C THR A 175 1.99 -3.32 6.38
N ARG A 176 3.08 -3.12 7.16
CA ARG A 176 3.39 -1.86 7.84
C ARG A 176 4.79 -1.31 7.55
N VAL A 177 5.55 -1.99 6.69
CA VAL A 177 6.95 -1.61 6.40
C VAL A 177 7.21 -1.61 4.92
N GLY A 178 7.71 -0.49 4.39
CA GLY A 178 8.29 -0.39 3.07
C GLY A 178 9.77 -0.77 3.10
N VAL A 179 10.23 -1.54 2.12
CA VAL A 179 11.64 -1.96 2.02
C VAL A 179 12.16 -1.62 0.63
N SER A 180 13.26 -0.86 0.58
CA SER A 180 13.89 -0.45 -0.67
C SER A 180 15.37 -0.83 -0.70
N LYS A 181 15.87 -1.22 -1.86
CA LYS A 181 17.31 -1.39 -2.16
C LYS A 181 17.72 -0.32 -3.16
N TYR A 182 18.79 0.37 -2.86
CA TYR A 182 19.43 1.37 -3.70
C TYR A 182 20.81 0.88 -4.14
N PHE A 183 21.01 0.74 -5.44
CA PHE A 183 22.25 0.25 -6.03
C PHE A 183 23.09 1.45 -6.47
N PHE A 184 23.94 1.94 -5.58
CA PHE A 184 24.78 3.10 -5.82
C PHE A 184 26.02 2.77 -6.66
N PRO A 185 26.41 3.65 -7.60
CA PRO A 185 27.74 3.60 -8.20
C PRO A 185 28.82 3.94 -7.17
N LYS A 186 30.09 3.77 -7.53
CA LYS A 186 31.22 4.30 -6.75
C LYS A 186 31.15 5.82 -6.69
N GLY A 187 31.48 6.42 -5.54
CA GLY A 187 31.54 7.87 -5.33
C GLY A 187 30.66 8.35 -4.19
N ASP A 188 30.39 9.64 -4.18
CA ASP A 188 29.48 10.26 -3.22
C ASP A 188 28.04 9.89 -3.53
N ALA A 189 27.30 9.58 -2.48
CA ALA A 189 25.92 9.14 -2.56
C ALA A 189 25.10 9.70 -1.38
N ASN A 190 23.81 9.95 -1.61
CA ASN A 190 22.93 10.46 -0.58
C ASN A 190 21.61 9.68 -0.58
N ILE A 191 21.00 9.53 0.59
CA ILE A 191 19.60 9.14 0.74
C ILE A 191 18.89 10.28 1.47
N LEU A 192 17.94 10.89 0.78
CA LEU A 192 17.15 12.00 1.29
C LEU A 192 15.82 11.47 1.83
N ILE A 193 15.36 11.95 2.98
CA ILE A 193 13.98 11.80 3.43
C ILE A 193 13.34 13.18 3.44
N ASN A 194 12.40 13.39 2.53
CA ASN A 194 11.72 14.66 2.34
C ASN A 194 10.29 14.60 2.91
N LEU A 195 10.01 15.41 3.91
CA LEU A 195 8.68 15.58 4.50
C LEU A 195 7.96 16.83 3.97
N GLY A 196 8.57 17.57 3.06
CA GLY A 196 8.00 18.76 2.43
C GLY A 196 7.17 18.50 1.18
N LEU A 197 7.03 17.24 0.76
CA LEU A 197 6.23 16.83 -0.39
C LEU A 197 5.09 15.91 0.03
N GLY A 198 3.97 15.98 -0.67
CA GLY A 198 2.79 15.16 -0.49
C GLY A 198 1.69 15.57 -1.48
N LEU A 199 0.56 14.87 -1.45
CA LEU A 199 -0.58 15.14 -2.33
C LEU A 199 -1.56 16.15 -1.73
N THR A 200 -1.47 16.44 -0.43
CA THR A 200 -2.33 17.40 0.27
C THR A 200 -1.54 18.53 0.90
N ASN A 201 -2.27 19.53 1.39
CA ASN A 201 -1.71 20.63 2.13
C ASN A 201 -0.97 20.14 3.37
N GLU A 202 0.15 20.76 3.61
CA GLU A 202 1.05 20.40 4.68
C GLU A 202 0.58 21.00 5.99
N GLN A 203 0.49 20.16 7.03
CA GLN A 203 0.04 20.58 8.36
C GLN A 203 1.17 20.51 9.39
N GLY A 204 2.42 20.52 8.92
CA GLY A 204 3.60 20.42 9.76
C GLY A 204 4.22 19.04 9.81
N ALA A 205 5.50 19.02 10.14
CA ALA A 205 6.29 17.80 10.29
C ALA A 205 7.39 17.99 11.34
N SER A 206 7.89 16.88 11.88
CA SER A 206 9.13 16.80 12.66
C SER A 206 9.95 15.63 12.16
N ILE A 207 11.27 15.82 12.07
CA ILE A 207 12.22 14.78 11.69
C ILE A 207 13.46 14.85 12.56
N ARG A 208 13.94 13.71 13.00
CA ARG A 208 15.14 13.56 13.83
C ARG A 208 16.05 12.47 13.30
N VAL A 209 17.34 12.75 13.19
CA VAL A 209 18.37 11.73 12.96
C VAL A 209 18.77 11.15 14.30
N VAL A 210 18.44 9.89 14.54
CA VAL A 210 18.70 9.17 15.80
C VAL A 210 20.13 8.66 15.86
N SER A 211 20.62 8.18 14.72
CA SER A 211 21.96 7.61 14.59
C SER A 211 22.41 7.62 13.12
N PRO A 212 23.67 7.27 12.82
CA PRO A 212 24.13 7.09 11.43
C PRO A 212 23.33 6.05 10.61
N THR A 213 22.44 5.28 11.26
CA THR A 213 21.63 4.24 10.61
C THR A 213 20.13 4.40 10.84
N GLU A 214 19.67 5.45 11.52
CA GLU A 214 18.25 5.58 11.84
C GLU A 214 17.76 7.03 11.83
N VAL A 215 16.65 7.26 11.18
CA VAL A 215 15.88 8.50 11.15
C VAL A 215 14.45 8.22 11.56
N GLU A 216 13.85 9.09 12.35
CA GLU A 216 12.46 9.01 12.76
C GLU A 216 11.75 10.34 12.60
N GLY A 217 10.43 10.32 12.55
CA GLY A 217 9.67 11.55 12.48
C GLY A 217 8.18 11.35 12.37
N VAL A 218 7.51 12.47 12.16
CA VAL A 218 6.07 12.53 11.94
C VAL A 218 5.75 13.58 10.88
N ARG A 219 4.78 13.27 10.05
CA ARG A 219 4.15 14.18 9.10
C ARG A 219 2.68 14.27 9.42
N SER A 220 2.16 15.48 9.66
CA SER A 220 0.73 15.72 9.77
C SER A 220 0.15 15.89 8.37
N VAL A 221 -0.89 15.14 8.04
CA VAL A 221 -1.60 15.16 6.76
C VAL A 221 -3.09 15.25 7.00
N GLY A 222 -3.87 15.64 6.01
CA GLY A 222 -5.32 15.77 6.11
C GLY A 222 -5.85 16.75 5.08
N SER A 223 -7.16 16.94 5.09
CA SER A 223 -7.90 17.78 4.13
C SER A 223 -8.35 17.04 2.87
N PHE A 224 -8.70 15.78 3.03
CA PHE A 224 -9.24 14.95 1.94
C PHE A 224 -10.41 15.65 1.23
N CYS A 225 -10.29 15.91 -0.07
CA CYS A 225 -11.21 16.64 -0.93
C CYS A 225 -11.43 18.13 -0.57
N TYR A 226 -11.33 18.51 0.70
CA TYR A 226 -11.62 19.86 1.20
C TYR A 226 -10.59 20.27 2.23
N TYR A 227 -10.26 21.56 2.27
CA TYR A 227 -9.34 22.09 3.28
C TYR A 227 -10.00 22.15 4.66
N LYS A 228 -9.60 21.23 5.53
CA LYS A 228 -10.06 21.13 6.92
C LYS A 228 -8.88 20.79 7.82
N PRO A 229 -8.06 21.77 8.19
CA PRO A 229 -6.85 21.54 8.97
C PRO A 229 -7.11 20.88 10.33
N GLU A 230 -8.32 21.05 10.88
CA GLU A 230 -8.77 20.40 12.12
C GLU A 230 -8.95 18.89 12.01
N GLU A 231 -9.05 18.36 10.80
CA GLU A 231 -9.15 16.92 10.51
C GLU A 231 -7.78 16.28 10.21
N ALA A 232 -6.69 17.05 10.28
CA ALA A 232 -5.35 16.54 10.06
C ALA A 232 -4.98 15.46 11.08
N TYR A 233 -4.26 14.46 10.60
CA TYR A 233 -3.80 13.33 11.41
C TYR A 233 -2.31 13.04 11.20
N PRO A 234 -1.60 12.53 12.22
CA PRO A 234 -0.19 12.23 12.13
C PRO A 234 0.07 10.91 11.40
N VAL A 235 1.15 10.88 10.63
CA VAL A 235 1.77 9.67 10.08
C VAL A 235 3.18 9.60 10.66
N TYR A 236 3.40 8.67 11.56
CA TYR A 236 4.70 8.43 12.20
C TYR A 236 5.51 7.45 11.39
N PHE A 237 6.83 7.64 11.38
CA PHE A 237 7.73 6.72 10.69
C PHE A 237 9.06 6.54 11.43
N VAL A 238 9.67 5.38 11.18
CA VAL A 238 11.08 5.09 11.49
C VAL A 238 11.73 4.50 10.24
N ALA A 239 12.78 5.15 9.76
CA ALA A 239 13.58 4.68 8.62
C ALA A 239 14.94 4.14 9.13
N ARG A 240 15.27 2.91 8.76
CA ARG A 240 16.53 2.25 9.14
C ARG A 240 17.31 1.84 7.91
N PHE A 241 18.61 2.14 7.93
CA PHE A 241 19.56 1.91 6.84
C PHE A 241 20.48 0.75 7.16
N SER A 242 20.80 -0.08 6.16
CA SER A 242 21.67 -1.25 6.33
C SER A 242 23.15 -0.89 6.53
N ARG A 243 23.54 0.37 6.30
CA ARG A 243 24.89 0.88 6.46
C ARG A 243 24.88 2.21 7.20
N PRO A 244 25.87 2.46 8.08
CA PRO A 244 26.03 3.77 8.70
C PRO A 244 26.45 4.80 7.65
N ALA A 245 25.84 5.98 7.73
CA ALA A 245 26.25 7.14 6.93
C ALA A 245 27.56 7.73 7.44
N ASP A 246 28.39 8.23 6.53
CA ASP A 246 29.64 8.93 6.83
C ASP A 246 29.34 10.36 7.35
N GLU A 247 28.30 10.98 6.80
CA GLU A 247 27.79 12.30 7.19
C GLU A 247 26.26 12.28 7.17
N PHE A 248 25.62 13.01 8.05
CA PHE A 248 24.17 13.11 8.11
C PHE A 248 23.73 14.44 8.73
N GLY A 249 22.47 14.82 8.51
CA GLY A 249 21.91 16.02 9.05
C GLY A 249 20.48 16.25 8.61
N VAL A 250 19.98 17.43 8.88
CA VAL A 250 18.64 17.86 8.52
C VAL A 250 18.68 19.13 7.68
N TRP A 251 17.59 19.41 6.97
CA TRP A 251 17.41 20.69 6.28
C TRP A 251 16.03 21.28 6.57
N LYS A 252 15.95 22.60 6.38
CA LYS A 252 14.69 23.33 6.45
C LYS A 252 14.66 24.40 5.37
N LYS A 253 13.57 24.44 4.62
CA LYS A 253 13.23 25.55 3.75
C LYS A 253 12.36 26.51 4.54
N PRO A 254 12.82 27.73 4.84
CA PRO A 254 12.01 28.71 5.56
C PRO A 254 10.77 29.09 4.75
N THR A 255 9.68 29.38 5.44
CA THR A 255 8.49 29.96 4.83
C THR A 255 8.85 31.31 4.19
N THR A 256 8.42 31.56 2.97
CA THR A 256 8.64 32.83 2.28
C THR A 256 7.67 33.88 2.85
N HIS A 257 8.16 34.77 3.70
CA HIS A 257 7.42 35.98 4.08
C HIS A 257 7.64 37.07 3.04
N LYS A 258 6.58 37.76 2.64
CA LYS A 258 6.68 38.92 1.73
C LYS A 258 6.80 40.19 2.58
N GLY A 259 7.85 40.99 2.33
CA GLY A 259 8.05 42.31 2.92
C GLY A 259 9.39 42.50 3.63
N ALA A 260 9.62 43.69 4.16
CA ALA A 260 10.87 44.11 4.80
C ALA A 260 11.28 43.22 6.00
N GLU A 261 10.31 42.63 6.70
CA GLU A 261 10.57 41.70 7.80
C GLU A 261 11.30 40.43 7.34
N ALA A 262 11.02 39.94 6.11
CA ALA A 262 11.68 38.77 5.57
C ALA A 262 13.18 38.99 5.30
N GLU A 263 13.57 40.17 4.88
CA GLU A 263 14.98 40.55 4.69
C GLU A 263 15.71 40.71 6.02
N TRP A 264 15.08 41.37 6.98
CA TRP A 264 15.67 41.62 8.29
C TRP A 264 15.91 40.35 9.10
N MET A 265 15.01 39.38 9.05
CA MET A 265 15.15 38.11 9.76
C MET A 265 16.00 37.07 8.97
N GLY A 266 16.49 37.41 7.78
CA GLY A 266 17.28 36.52 6.94
C GLY A 266 16.47 35.37 6.32
N TYR A 267 15.15 35.49 6.29
CA TYR A 267 14.25 34.53 5.62
C TYR A 267 14.19 34.82 4.12
N ASN A 268 15.31 34.58 3.45
CA ASN A 268 15.43 34.82 2.00
C ASN A 268 14.92 33.67 1.12
N GLY A 269 14.15 32.73 1.68
CA GLY A 269 13.60 31.58 0.98
C GLY A 269 14.63 30.52 0.56
N LYS A 270 15.91 30.67 0.95
CA LYS A 270 16.93 29.66 0.68
C LYS A 270 16.85 28.52 1.68
N THR A 271 16.89 27.31 1.18
CA THR A 271 16.98 26.11 2.01
C THR A 271 18.29 26.15 2.83
N ARG A 272 18.18 25.87 4.13
CA ARG A 272 19.33 25.73 5.02
C ARG A 272 19.59 24.26 5.28
N VAL A 273 20.78 23.81 4.95
CA VAL A 273 21.30 22.49 5.31
C VAL A 273 22.08 22.65 6.63
N MET A 274 21.84 21.77 7.58
CA MET A 274 22.42 21.81 8.92
C MET A 274 23.23 20.53 9.17
N PRO A 275 24.47 20.46 8.69
CA PRO A 275 25.31 19.26 8.83
C PRO A 275 25.79 19.11 10.27
N GLY A 276 25.57 17.93 10.86
CA GLY A 276 26.18 17.48 12.09
C GLY A 276 25.86 18.23 13.39
N TYR A 277 25.32 19.44 13.34
CA TYR A 277 25.04 20.24 14.55
C TYR A 277 23.54 20.33 14.90
N ALA A 278 22.68 20.05 13.97
CA ALA A 278 21.25 19.94 14.22
C ALA A 278 20.75 18.57 13.80
N MET A 279 20.27 17.80 14.77
CA MET A 279 19.81 16.42 14.58
C MET A 279 18.29 16.35 14.47
N GLU A 280 17.60 17.44 14.76
CA GLU A 280 16.14 17.53 14.74
C GLU A 280 15.70 18.89 14.18
N VAL A 281 14.62 18.86 13.41
CA VAL A 281 13.97 20.06 12.85
C VAL A 281 12.46 19.87 12.76
N VAL A 282 11.74 20.97 12.97
CA VAL A 282 10.28 21.07 12.84
C VAL A 282 9.92 22.10 11.77
N GLY A 283 8.92 21.82 10.95
CA GLY A 283 8.42 22.73 9.91
C GLY A 283 7.62 22.02 8.84
N ASP A 284 7.15 22.77 7.86
CA ASP A 284 6.36 22.21 6.75
C ASP A 284 7.26 21.63 5.63
N SER A 285 8.33 22.32 5.32
CA SER A 285 9.26 21.92 4.26
C SER A 285 10.63 21.58 4.87
N ILE A 286 10.73 20.36 5.36
CA ILE A 286 11.88 19.83 6.08
C ILE A 286 12.27 18.45 5.56
N GLY A 287 13.47 18.02 5.93
CA GLY A 287 13.92 16.66 5.68
C GLY A 287 15.25 16.34 6.32
N SER A 288 15.73 15.13 6.08
CA SER A 288 17.04 14.65 6.52
C SER A 288 17.81 14.01 5.36
N TYR A 289 19.12 13.97 5.49
CA TYR A 289 19.99 13.31 4.56
C TYR A 289 20.97 12.37 5.28
N MET A 290 21.27 11.27 4.62
CA MET A 290 22.31 10.30 4.97
C MET A 290 23.28 10.28 3.79
N ARG A 291 24.54 10.67 4.00
CA ARG A 291 25.58 10.78 2.97
C ARG A 291 26.64 9.70 3.14
N TYR A 292 27.09 9.16 2.02
CA TYR A 292 28.07 8.07 1.93
C TYR A 292 29.13 8.42 0.91
N ASN A 293 30.35 7.86 1.09
CA ASN A 293 31.42 7.89 0.08
C ASN A 293 31.86 6.45 -0.25
N PHE A 294 31.26 5.86 -1.28
CA PHE A 294 31.49 4.47 -1.65
C PHE A 294 32.76 4.29 -2.49
N LYS A 295 33.66 3.40 -2.07
CA LYS A 295 34.91 3.08 -2.80
C LYS A 295 34.67 2.14 -3.98
N GLU A 296 33.55 1.43 -4.00
CA GLU A 296 33.07 0.49 -5.03
C GLU A 296 31.55 0.56 -5.13
N PRO A 297 30.93 0.04 -6.20
CA PRO A 297 29.47 -0.05 -6.29
C PRO A 297 28.88 -0.76 -5.07
N THR A 298 27.88 -0.15 -4.44
CA THR A 298 27.38 -0.58 -3.12
C THR A 298 25.87 -0.55 -3.07
N VAL A 299 25.29 -1.56 -2.40
CA VAL A 299 23.86 -1.60 -2.12
C VAL A 299 23.59 -1.11 -0.70
N VAL A 300 22.65 -0.18 -0.58
CA VAL A 300 22.07 0.22 0.72
C VAL A 300 20.61 -0.18 0.73
N GLU A 301 20.21 -0.95 1.74
CA GLU A 301 18.82 -1.27 2.02
C GLU A 301 18.27 -0.26 3.03
N MET A 302 17.07 0.25 2.76
CA MET A 302 16.31 1.11 3.67
C MET A 302 14.99 0.43 3.99
N LYS A 303 14.62 0.42 5.28
CA LYS A 303 13.34 -0.07 5.79
C LYS A 303 12.62 1.07 6.48
N VAL A 304 11.35 1.30 6.12
CA VAL A 304 10.52 2.36 6.69
C VAL A 304 9.29 1.77 7.33
N GLY A 305 9.26 1.74 8.66
CA GLY A 305 8.09 1.36 9.45
C GLY A 305 7.16 2.56 9.61
N ILE A 306 5.86 2.33 9.49
CA ILE A 306 4.80 3.34 9.58
C ILE A 306 3.85 3.01 10.74
N SER A 307 3.32 4.04 11.39
CA SER A 307 2.23 3.96 12.37
C SER A 307 1.38 5.22 12.32
N TYR A 308 0.11 5.09 12.68
CA TYR A 308 -0.81 6.22 12.92
C TYR A 308 -0.96 6.53 14.42
N VAL A 309 -0.18 5.86 15.28
CA VAL A 309 -0.25 5.97 16.75
C VAL A 309 0.97 6.70 17.31
N SER A 310 2.18 6.19 17.04
CA SER A 310 3.43 6.76 17.59
C SER A 310 4.68 6.34 16.82
N ILE A 311 5.80 7.00 17.09
CA ILE A 311 7.13 6.64 16.59
C ILE A 311 7.55 5.27 17.14
N GLU A 312 7.24 4.99 18.42
CA GLU A 312 7.54 3.71 19.08
C GLU A 312 6.83 2.56 18.38
N ASN A 313 5.56 2.75 18.03
CA ASN A 313 4.78 1.76 17.28
C ASN A 313 5.33 1.57 15.85
N ALA A 314 5.72 2.65 15.17
CA ALA A 314 6.38 2.55 13.86
C ALA A 314 7.68 1.74 13.93
N ARG A 315 8.47 1.92 15.02
CA ARG A 315 9.68 1.14 15.28
C ARG A 315 9.36 -0.31 15.57
N GLU A 316 8.36 -0.60 16.40
CA GLU A 316 7.92 -1.97 16.67
C GLU A 316 7.45 -2.66 15.38
N ASN A 317 6.64 -2.00 14.56
CA ASN A 317 6.20 -2.52 13.26
C ASN A 317 7.41 -2.90 12.38
N LEU A 318 8.41 -2.02 12.28
CA LEU A 318 9.64 -2.26 11.52
C LEU A 318 10.39 -3.50 12.05
N GLU A 319 10.55 -3.60 13.36
CA GLU A 319 11.28 -4.71 13.99
C GLU A 319 10.54 -6.04 13.84
N LYS A 320 9.26 -6.07 14.15
CA LYS A 320 8.45 -7.29 14.11
C LYS A 320 8.28 -7.83 12.70
N GLU A 321 8.13 -6.95 11.72
CA GLU A 321 7.85 -7.37 10.35
C GLU A 321 9.10 -7.61 9.50
N THR A 322 10.29 -7.09 9.89
CA THR A 322 11.45 -7.14 8.97
C THR A 322 12.80 -7.48 9.59
N SER A 323 12.94 -7.57 10.93
CA SER A 323 14.27 -7.72 11.56
C SER A 323 15.03 -8.99 11.15
N THR A 324 14.31 -10.09 10.94
CA THR A 324 14.89 -11.40 10.60
C THR A 324 14.73 -11.78 9.13
N ARG A 325 14.21 -10.87 8.29
CA ARG A 325 13.88 -11.16 6.89
C ARG A 325 14.67 -10.28 5.93
N SER A 326 15.25 -10.90 4.92
CA SER A 326 15.87 -10.19 3.79
C SER A 326 14.79 -9.62 2.85
N PHE A 327 15.18 -8.68 1.99
CA PHE A 327 14.34 -8.16 0.91
C PHE A 327 13.71 -9.30 0.09
N ASP A 328 14.52 -10.26 -0.34
CA ASP A 328 14.07 -11.33 -1.22
C ASP A 328 13.07 -12.27 -0.51
N GLN A 329 13.26 -12.52 0.80
CA GLN A 329 12.29 -13.28 1.60
C GLN A 329 10.96 -12.53 1.74
N ILE A 330 11.00 -11.22 1.99
CA ILE A 330 9.78 -10.39 2.06
C ILE A 330 9.05 -10.39 0.72
N LEU A 331 9.78 -10.26 -0.40
CA LEU A 331 9.22 -10.30 -1.74
C LEU A 331 8.52 -11.63 -2.03
N GLU A 332 9.17 -12.75 -1.76
CA GLU A 332 8.60 -14.08 -1.97
C GLU A 332 7.37 -14.33 -1.09
N GLU A 333 7.42 -13.90 0.17
CA GLU A 333 6.27 -13.96 1.08
C GLU A 333 5.10 -13.10 0.59
N SER A 334 5.38 -11.88 0.12
CA SER A 334 4.39 -11.00 -0.49
C SER A 334 3.72 -11.65 -1.70
N LYS A 335 4.51 -12.18 -2.63
CA LYS A 335 4.02 -12.88 -3.82
C LYS A 335 3.16 -14.09 -3.45
N LYS A 336 3.63 -14.91 -2.50
CA LYS A 336 2.88 -16.08 -2.01
C LYS A 336 1.56 -15.69 -1.37
N ASN A 337 1.56 -14.66 -0.53
CA ASN A 337 0.37 -14.16 0.13
C ASN A 337 -0.66 -13.64 -0.89
N TRP A 338 -0.23 -12.79 -1.82
CA TRP A 338 -1.10 -12.32 -2.89
C TRP A 338 -1.68 -13.46 -3.72
N ASN A 339 -0.85 -14.45 -4.09
CA ASN A 339 -1.35 -15.59 -4.84
C ASN A 339 -2.39 -16.39 -4.07
N GLN A 340 -2.25 -16.55 -2.76
CA GLN A 340 -3.25 -17.21 -1.92
C GLN A 340 -4.62 -16.50 -1.97
N TYR A 341 -4.65 -15.18 -2.04
CA TYR A 341 -5.89 -14.43 -2.18
C TYR A 341 -6.43 -14.48 -3.60
N LEU A 342 -5.60 -14.26 -4.61
CA LEU A 342 -6.03 -14.26 -6.01
C LEU A 342 -6.52 -15.63 -6.48
N SER A 343 -5.94 -16.73 -5.98
CA SER A 343 -6.35 -18.11 -6.28
C SER A 343 -7.68 -18.51 -5.66
N LYS A 344 -8.36 -17.64 -4.92
CA LYS A 344 -9.74 -17.89 -4.48
C LYS A 344 -10.73 -17.91 -5.63
N ILE A 345 -10.37 -17.28 -6.75
CA ILE A 345 -11.13 -17.33 -8.00
C ILE A 345 -10.17 -17.77 -9.09
N GLU A 346 -10.38 -18.94 -9.62
CA GLU A 346 -9.61 -19.47 -10.75
C GLU A 346 -10.39 -19.30 -12.05
N VAL A 347 -9.73 -18.73 -13.06
CA VAL A 347 -10.32 -18.48 -14.38
C VAL A 347 -9.59 -19.30 -15.43
N GLU A 348 -10.34 -20.13 -16.14
CA GLU A 348 -9.86 -20.92 -17.26
C GLU A 348 -10.40 -20.39 -18.59
N GLY A 349 -9.69 -20.71 -19.69
CA GLY A 349 -10.07 -20.23 -21.03
C GLY A 349 -9.77 -18.74 -21.24
N GLY A 350 -10.34 -18.17 -22.30
CA GLY A 350 -10.15 -16.76 -22.70
C GLY A 350 -8.75 -16.42 -23.20
N ALA A 351 -8.57 -15.19 -23.66
CA ALA A 351 -7.27 -14.67 -24.06
C ALA A 351 -6.41 -14.35 -22.82
N LYS A 352 -5.10 -14.25 -23.00
CA LYS A 352 -4.17 -13.85 -21.95
C LYS A 352 -4.51 -12.47 -21.39
N GLU A 353 -4.91 -11.57 -22.26
CA GLU A 353 -5.30 -10.19 -21.95
C GLU A 353 -6.54 -10.15 -21.05
N ASP A 354 -7.49 -11.05 -21.22
CA ASP A 354 -8.68 -11.14 -20.37
C ASP A 354 -8.32 -11.61 -18.95
N LYS A 355 -7.38 -12.55 -18.83
CA LYS A 355 -6.84 -12.97 -17.53
C LYS A 355 -6.08 -11.83 -16.84
N ILE A 356 -5.31 -11.04 -17.61
CA ILE A 356 -4.62 -9.87 -17.07
C ILE A 356 -5.63 -8.85 -16.52
N LYS A 357 -6.66 -8.51 -17.29
CA LYS A 357 -7.73 -7.61 -16.84
C LYS A 357 -8.42 -8.12 -15.58
N PHE A 358 -8.81 -9.40 -15.59
CA PHE A 358 -9.50 -10.04 -14.47
C PHE A 358 -8.68 -10.01 -13.18
N TYR A 359 -7.45 -10.53 -13.22
CA TYR A 359 -6.62 -10.62 -12.02
C TYR A 359 -6.10 -9.26 -11.56
N SER A 360 -5.89 -8.29 -12.46
CA SER A 360 -5.55 -6.92 -12.07
C SER A 360 -6.74 -6.23 -11.40
N ALA A 361 -7.96 -6.42 -11.91
CA ALA A 361 -9.16 -5.91 -11.26
C ALA A 361 -9.36 -6.55 -9.86
N LEU A 362 -9.21 -7.88 -9.76
CA LEU A 362 -9.28 -8.58 -8.47
C LEU A 362 -8.20 -8.10 -7.48
N TYR A 363 -6.97 -7.86 -7.95
CA TYR A 363 -5.88 -7.28 -7.16
C TYR A 363 -6.29 -5.93 -6.57
N HIS A 364 -6.85 -5.02 -7.36
CA HIS A 364 -7.29 -3.70 -6.88
C HIS A 364 -8.39 -3.80 -5.82
N THR A 365 -9.29 -4.79 -5.88
CA THR A 365 -10.32 -4.99 -4.84
C THR A 365 -9.75 -5.38 -3.47
N LEU A 366 -8.49 -5.80 -3.41
CA LEU A 366 -7.80 -6.27 -2.21
C LEU A 366 -6.81 -5.24 -1.63
N ILE A 367 -6.77 -4.02 -2.17
CA ILE A 367 -5.93 -2.93 -1.65
C ILE A 367 -6.65 -2.20 -0.51
N HIS A 368 -7.85 -1.68 -0.77
CA HIS A 368 -8.68 -0.98 0.24
C HIS A 368 -10.00 -1.71 0.49
N PRO A 369 -10.61 -1.58 1.67
CA PRO A 369 -10.09 -0.98 2.90
C PRO A 369 -8.77 -1.59 3.35
N SER A 370 -7.90 -0.78 3.96
CA SER A 370 -6.56 -1.19 4.42
C SER A 370 -6.49 -1.31 5.94
N THR A 371 -5.44 -1.97 6.44
CA THR A 371 -5.20 -2.14 7.88
C THR A 371 -4.82 -0.80 8.51
N LEU A 372 -5.44 -0.47 9.65
CA LEU A 372 -5.14 0.72 10.43
C LEU A 372 -4.28 0.42 11.66
N ASN A 373 -4.52 -0.73 12.31
CA ASN A 373 -3.84 -1.06 13.55
C ASN A 373 -2.39 -1.50 13.35
N ASP A 374 -1.56 -1.16 14.31
CA ASP A 374 -0.16 -1.57 14.42
C ASP A 374 -0.02 -3.07 14.72
N TYR A 375 1.20 -3.58 14.68
CA TYR A 375 1.49 -5.00 14.92
C TYR A 375 1.02 -5.48 16.30
N ASN A 376 1.15 -4.63 17.32
CA ASN A 376 0.70 -4.90 18.68
C ASN A 376 -0.82 -4.74 18.88
N GLY A 377 -1.56 -4.34 17.84
CA GLY A 377 -3.00 -4.12 17.87
C GLY A 377 -3.44 -2.70 18.20
N ASP A 378 -2.51 -1.78 18.48
CA ASP A 378 -2.83 -0.38 18.75
C ASP A 378 -3.33 0.34 17.51
N TYR A 379 -4.32 1.24 17.69
CA TYR A 379 -4.83 2.11 16.63
C TYR A 379 -5.39 3.41 17.22
N PRO A 380 -5.46 4.51 16.44
CA PRO A 380 -6.02 5.77 16.92
C PRO A 380 -7.55 5.71 16.95
N LYS A 381 -8.15 6.13 18.07
CA LYS A 381 -9.59 6.33 18.23
C LYS A 381 -10.09 7.45 17.30
N MET A 382 -11.27 7.29 16.79
CA MET A 382 -11.95 8.33 15.99
C MET A 382 -11.94 9.69 16.70
N LYS A 383 -11.63 10.75 15.98
CA LYS A 383 -11.60 12.16 16.44
C LYS A 383 -10.54 12.48 17.51
N THR A 384 -10.50 11.76 18.63
CA THR A 384 -9.65 12.11 19.78
C THR A 384 -8.21 11.64 19.65
N ARG A 385 -7.96 10.66 18.77
CA ARG A 385 -6.65 10.04 18.57
C ARG A 385 -6.08 9.33 19.79
N GLU A 386 -6.86 9.11 20.84
CA GLU A 386 -6.47 8.25 21.96
C GLU A 386 -6.12 6.86 21.44
N THR A 387 -5.07 6.26 21.98
CA THR A 387 -4.67 4.91 21.58
C THR A 387 -5.66 3.88 22.13
N LEU A 388 -6.28 3.14 21.23
CA LEU A 388 -7.07 1.96 21.54
C LEU A 388 -6.35 0.71 21.04
N ARG A 389 -6.81 -0.47 21.49
CA ARG A 389 -6.21 -1.75 21.09
C ARG A 389 -7.27 -2.75 20.69
N THR A 390 -6.98 -3.52 19.64
CA THR A 390 -7.83 -4.62 19.16
C THR A 390 -7.04 -5.90 18.96
N GLN A 391 -7.74 -7.03 19.04
CA GLN A 391 -7.22 -8.35 18.65
C GLN A 391 -7.55 -8.71 17.20
N ASP A 392 -8.54 -8.01 16.62
CA ASP A 392 -8.94 -8.17 15.23
C ASP A 392 -8.20 -7.16 14.32
N THR A 393 -8.35 -7.30 13.02
CA THR A 393 -7.91 -6.27 12.09
C THR A 393 -8.87 -5.09 12.13
N ARG A 394 -8.38 -3.92 12.54
CA ARG A 394 -9.07 -2.64 12.39
C ARG A 394 -8.81 -2.11 10.99
N TYR A 395 -9.87 -2.00 10.20
CA TYR A 395 -9.78 -1.46 8.85
C TYR A 395 -10.05 0.04 8.81
N THR A 396 -9.51 0.69 7.77
CA THR A 396 -9.68 2.11 7.42
C THR A 396 -9.79 2.26 5.90
N VAL A 397 -9.99 3.47 5.41
CA VAL A 397 -10.23 3.82 4.00
C VAL A 397 -11.55 3.19 3.54
N PHE A 398 -12.62 3.54 4.24
CA PHE A 398 -13.97 3.11 3.91
C PHE A 398 -14.64 4.11 2.95
N SER A 399 -14.41 3.96 1.66
CA SER A 399 -15.14 4.66 0.59
C SER A 399 -16.48 3.96 0.33
N LEU A 400 -17.41 4.01 1.31
CA LEU A 400 -18.56 3.12 1.30
C LEU A 400 -19.58 3.45 0.20
N TRP A 401 -19.70 4.72 -0.20
CA TRP A 401 -20.56 5.10 -1.32
C TRP A 401 -20.15 4.41 -2.63
N ASP A 402 -18.85 4.19 -2.85
CA ASP A 402 -18.33 3.46 -4.00
C ASP A 402 -18.44 1.95 -3.81
N THR A 403 -18.11 1.45 -2.62
CA THR A 403 -17.83 0.03 -2.39
C THR A 403 -19.06 -0.80 -1.99
N TYR A 404 -20.15 -0.17 -1.50
CA TYR A 404 -21.39 -0.89 -1.20
C TYR A 404 -22.03 -1.51 -2.45
N ARG A 405 -21.71 -0.98 -3.63
CA ARG A 405 -22.35 -1.35 -4.90
C ARG A 405 -21.98 -2.75 -5.36
N ASN A 406 -20.72 -3.18 -5.13
CA ASN A 406 -20.24 -4.49 -5.58
C ASN A 406 -19.07 -5.07 -4.78
N LEU A 407 -18.17 -4.24 -4.21
CA LEU A 407 -16.99 -4.76 -3.50
C LEU A 407 -17.39 -5.61 -2.29
N HIS A 408 -18.26 -5.12 -1.41
CA HIS A 408 -18.66 -5.83 -0.20
C HIS A 408 -19.45 -7.12 -0.50
N GLN A 409 -20.18 -7.16 -1.63
CA GLN A 409 -20.82 -8.38 -2.10
C GLN A 409 -19.80 -9.43 -2.52
N LEU A 410 -18.76 -9.01 -3.26
CA LEU A 410 -17.64 -9.88 -3.63
C LEU A 410 -16.91 -10.37 -2.37
N MET A 411 -16.65 -9.48 -1.41
CA MET A 411 -16.02 -9.85 -0.13
C MET A 411 -16.85 -10.87 0.63
N SER A 412 -18.16 -10.69 0.72
CA SER A 412 -19.05 -11.63 1.38
C SER A 412 -19.02 -13.02 0.75
N LEU A 413 -18.91 -13.08 -0.58
CA LEU A 413 -18.90 -14.33 -1.33
C LEU A 413 -17.55 -15.07 -1.25
N VAL A 414 -16.44 -14.35 -1.40
CA VAL A 414 -15.10 -14.94 -1.61
C VAL A 414 -14.22 -14.83 -0.37
N TYR A 415 -14.38 -13.77 0.43
CA TYR A 415 -13.54 -13.44 1.58
C TYR A 415 -14.38 -13.16 2.85
N PRO A 416 -15.28 -14.06 3.28
CA PRO A 416 -16.29 -13.80 4.31
C PRO A 416 -15.69 -13.38 5.66
N ARG A 417 -14.51 -13.92 6.03
CA ARG A 417 -13.82 -13.53 7.26
C ARG A 417 -13.35 -12.07 7.22
N GLN A 418 -12.82 -11.62 6.10
CA GLN A 418 -12.43 -10.21 5.96
C GLN A 418 -13.65 -9.28 5.95
N GLN A 419 -14.73 -9.70 5.29
CA GLN A 419 -15.98 -8.95 5.30
C GLN A 419 -16.54 -8.79 6.71
N SER A 420 -16.56 -9.87 7.50
CA SER A 420 -16.95 -9.81 8.92
C SER A 420 -16.10 -8.81 9.71
N ASN A 421 -14.76 -8.84 9.55
CA ASN A 421 -13.86 -7.91 10.22
C ASN A 421 -14.07 -6.45 9.77
N MET A 422 -14.44 -6.22 8.50
CA MET A 422 -14.81 -4.87 8.03
C MET A 422 -16.07 -4.36 8.72
N VAL A 423 -17.09 -5.21 8.87
CA VAL A 423 -18.30 -4.85 9.62
C VAL A 423 -17.99 -4.59 11.10
N LYS A 424 -17.17 -5.44 11.74
CA LYS A 424 -16.70 -5.19 13.11
C LYS A 424 -15.98 -3.84 13.23
N SER A 425 -15.14 -3.46 12.23
CA SER A 425 -14.50 -2.15 12.20
C SER A 425 -15.52 -1.01 12.08
N MET A 426 -16.58 -1.16 11.29
CA MET A 426 -17.66 -0.16 11.20
C MET A 426 -18.39 0.00 12.54
N LEU A 427 -18.61 -1.08 13.29
CA LEU A 427 -19.22 -1.03 14.62
C LEU A 427 -18.29 -0.43 15.67
N GLN A 428 -16.99 -0.66 15.59
CA GLN A 428 -16.01 0.03 16.41
C GLN A 428 -16.02 1.55 16.14
N ILE A 429 -16.09 1.97 14.87
CA ILE A 429 -16.24 3.38 14.49
C ILE A 429 -17.51 3.98 15.12
N TYR A 430 -18.63 3.23 15.10
CA TYR A 430 -19.86 3.66 15.76
C TYR A 430 -19.69 3.82 17.27
N ASP A 431 -19.05 2.88 17.95
CA ASP A 431 -18.76 2.97 19.40
C ASP A 431 -17.89 4.20 19.74
N GLU A 432 -16.93 4.53 18.87
CA GLU A 432 -15.96 5.61 19.07
C GLU A 432 -16.54 6.99 18.74
N SER A 433 -17.32 7.11 17.66
CA SER A 433 -17.80 8.38 17.11
C SER A 433 -19.27 8.67 17.37
N GLY A 434 -20.04 7.63 17.70
CA GLY A 434 -21.50 7.66 17.80
C GLY A 434 -22.23 7.49 16.47
N TRP A 435 -21.51 7.31 15.34
CA TRP A 435 -22.07 7.16 14.00
C TRP A 435 -21.36 6.05 13.21
N LEU A 436 -22.09 5.36 12.34
CA LEU A 436 -21.50 4.47 11.36
C LEU A 436 -20.66 5.27 10.36
N PRO A 437 -19.60 4.68 9.76
CA PRO A 437 -18.78 5.39 8.79
C PRO A 437 -19.53 5.64 7.48
N LYS A 438 -19.15 6.71 6.80
CA LYS A 438 -19.57 7.04 5.44
C LYS A 438 -18.38 7.05 4.48
N TRP A 439 -17.38 7.84 4.80
CA TRP A 439 -16.10 7.93 4.10
C TRP A 439 -14.97 8.12 5.11
N GLU A 440 -14.72 7.09 5.89
CA GLU A 440 -13.69 7.12 6.94
C GLU A 440 -12.29 6.93 6.36
N LEU A 441 -11.35 7.76 6.81
CA LEU A 441 -9.95 7.76 6.43
C LEU A 441 -9.07 7.95 7.67
N ASN A 442 -8.28 6.92 8.02
CA ASN A 442 -7.31 6.93 9.11
C ASN A 442 -7.87 7.51 10.43
N ALA A 443 -9.03 6.97 10.88
CA ALA A 443 -9.78 7.40 12.06
C ALA A 443 -10.31 8.85 11.98
N THR A 444 -10.56 9.35 10.79
CA THR A 444 -11.24 10.62 10.53
C THR A 444 -12.42 10.38 9.60
N GLU A 445 -13.61 10.88 9.95
CA GLU A 445 -14.76 10.83 9.05
C GLU A 445 -14.75 12.07 8.16
N THR A 446 -14.55 11.88 6.86
CA THR A 446 -14.47 12.98 5.90
C THR A 446 -15.83 13.51 5.46
N THR A 447 -16.89 12.75 5.70
CA THR A 447 -18.29 13.02 5.26
C THR A 447 -18.45 13.22 3.74
N THR A 448 -17.45 12.83 2.97
CA THR A 448 -17.47 12.92 1.51
C THR A 448 -18.56 12.02 0.92
N MET A 449 -19.11 12.39 -0.25
CA MET A 449 -20.20 11.73 -0.95
C MET A 449 -21.56 11.83 -0.23
N VAL A 450 -22.56 11.10 -0.72
CA VAL A 450 -23.96 11.18 -0.26
C VAL A 450 -24.45 9.84 0.28
N GLY A 451 -25.53 9.87 1.06
CA GLY A 451 -26.12 8.68 1.68
C GLY A 451 -25.43 8.26 2.98
N ASP A 452 -25.84 7.13 3.52
CA ASP A 452 -25.28 6.44 4.69
C ASP A 452 -25.09 4.95 4.40
N PRO A 453 -24.18 4.60 3.51
CA PRO A 453 -24.07 3.29 2.87
C PRO A 453 -23.60 2.16 3.80
N ALA A 454 -23.10 2.44 4.99
CA ALA A 454 -22.67 1.41 5.94
C ALA A 454 -23.80 0.43 6.29
N GLY A 455 -25.02 0.97 6.47
CA GLY A 455 -26.20 0.14 6.73
C GLY A 455 -26.49 -0.87 5.63
N ILE A 456 -26.30 -0.47 4.37
CA ILE A 456 -26.47 -1.36 3.20
C ILE A 456 -25.48 -2.52 3.27
N VAL A 457 -24.19 -2.21 3.55
CA VAL A 457 -23.13 -3.22 3.67
C VAL A 457 -23.40 -4.20 4.80
N ILE A 458 -23.82 -3.70 5.96
CA ILE A 458 -24.10 -4.52 7.16
C ILE A 458 -25.29 -5.45 6.89
N ALA A 459 -26.41 -4.92 6.39
CA ALA A 459 -27.60 -5.70 6.09
C ALA A 459 -27.31 -6.80 5.05
N ASP A 460 -26.66 -6.45 3.95
CA ASP A 460 -26.28 -7.40 2.89
C ASP A 460 -25.36 -8.52 3.43
N THR A 461 -24.39 -8.16 4.27
CA THR A 461 -23.47 -9.12 4.91
C THR A 461 -24.24 -10.11 5.80
N TYR A 462 -25.15 -9.61 6.64
CA TYR A 462 -25.96 -10.46 7.53
C TYR A 462 -26.88 -11.39 6.75
N LEU A 463 -27.57 -10.86 5.72
CA LEU A 463 -28.51 -11.63 4.89
C LEU A 463 -27.81 -12.72 4.07
N LYS A 464 -26.52 -12.56 3.76
CA LYS A 464 -25.68 -13.59 3.14
C LYS A 464 -25.17 -14.64 4.13
N GLY A 465 -25.58 -14.59 5.40
CA GLY A 465 -25.27 -15.60 6.42
C GLY A 465 -23.99 -15.33 7.20
N ILE A 466 -23.30 -14.22 7.01
CA ILE A 466 -22.16 -13.80 7.81
C ILE A 466 -22.69 -13.08 9.04
N ARG A 467 -22.60 -13.73 10.22
CA ARG A 467 -23.25 -13.29 11.46
C ARG A 467 -22.29 -13.15 12.64
N ASP A 468 -21.00 -13.14 12.40
CA ASP A 468 -19.95 -13.04 13.43
C ASP A 468 -19.68 -11.56 13.79
N PHE A 469 -20.75 -10.82 14.14
CA PHE A 469 -20.72 -9.47 14.67
C PHE A 469 -22.02 -9.16 15.44
N ASP A 470 -22.01 -8.08 16.23
CA ASP A 470 -23.15 -7.63 17.03
C ASP A 470 -24.22 -7.00 16.14
N VAL A 471 -25.19 -7.81 15.72
CA VAL A 471 -26.25 -7.39 14.81
C VAL A 471 -27.28 -6.46 15.47
N GLU A 472 -27.54 -6.61 16.76
CA GLU A 472 -28.46 -5.74 17.49
C GLU A 472 -27.91 -4.32 17.58
N LYS A 473 -26.61 -4.18 17.92
CA LYS A 473 -25.92 -2.90 17.86
C LYS A 473 -25.93 -2.32 16.43
N ALA A 474 -25.65 -3.16 15.44
CA ALA A 474 -25.65 -2.73 14.04
C ALA A 474 -27.02 -2.18 13.61
N TYR A 475 -28.10 -2.89 13.94
CA TYR A 475 -29.46 -2.45 13.65
C TYR A 475 -29.81 -1.14 14.36
N ALA A 476 -29.49 -1.02 15.65
CA ALA A 476 -29.70 0.22 16.42
C ALA A 476 -28.93 1.41 15.80
N ALA A 477 -27.68 1.19 15.36
CA ALA A 477 -26.88 2.22 14.70
C ALA A 477 -27.46 2.65 13.34
N MET A 478 -28.00 1.71 12.57
CA MET A 478 -28.66 1.98 11.29
C MET A 478 -29.98 2.77 11.49
N VAL A 479 -30.80 2.38 12.46
CA VAL A 479 -32.03 3.10 12.81
C VAL A 479 -31.69 4.51 13.28
N LYS A 480 -30.67 4.67 14.13
CA LYS A 480 -30.22 5.99 14.57
C LYS A 480 -29.88 6.92 13.40
N SER A 481 -29.20 6.44 12.37
CA SER A 481 -28.86 7.27 11.20
C SER A 481 -30.12 7.68 10.40
N ALA A 482 -31.18 6.86 10.42
CA ALA A 482 -32.43 7.13 9.72
C ALA A 482 -33.40 8.04 10.48
N ASP A 483 -33.38 8.05 11.81
CA ASP A 483 -34.40 8.71 12.65
C ASP A 483 -33.85 9.94 13.40
N GLN A 484 -32.57 9.96 13.78
CA GLN A 484 -32.06 11.07 14.57
C GLN A 484 -31.82 12.31 13.70
N ILE A 485 -32.60 13.36 13.89
CA ILE A 485 -32.51 14.61 13.11
C ILE A 485 -31.35 15.50 13.62
N GLN A 486 -31.19 15.61 14.95
CA GLN A 486 -30.20 16.49 15.55
C GLN A 486 -28.79 15.90 15.43
N ASP A 487 -27.83 16.74 15.06
CA ASP A 487 -26.41 16.40 14.98
C ASP A 487 -26.11 15.15 14.13
N ASN A 488 -26.92 14.92 13.08
CA ASN A 488 -26.75 13.80 12.16
C ASN A 488 -25.85 14.20 10.98
N PRO A 489 -24.57 13.81 10.96
CA PRO A 489 -23.67 14.15 9.87
C PRO A 489 -23.88 13.28 8.63
N LEU A 490 -24.58 12.13 8.77
CA LEU A 490 -24.76 11.16 7.70
C LEU A 490 -25.90 11.52 6.76
N ARG A 491 -26.98 12.10 7.32
CA ARG A 491 -28.21 12.44 6.56
C ARG A 491 -28.56 13.92 6.63
N PRO A 492 -27.81 14.81 5.97
CA PRO A 492 -28.20 16.22 5.85
C PRO A 492 -29.61 16.34 5.26
N GLY A 493 -30.45 17.19 5.86
CA GLY A 493 -31.82 17.39 5.40
C GLY A 493 -32.83 16.29 5.79
N LEU A 494 -32.49 15.45 6.77
CA LEU A 494 -33.34 14.33 7.19
C LEU A 494 -34.75 14.75 7.54
N MET A 495 -34.98 15.92 8.17
CA MET A 495 -36.32 16.43 8.46
C MET A 495 -37.16 16.57 7.18
N ASP A 496 -36.64 17.22 6.15
CA ASP A 496 -37.31 17.36 4.85
C ASP A 496 -37.63 15.99 4.22
N TYR A 497 -36.68 15.05 4.32
CA TYR A 497 -36.86 13.70 3.82
C TYR A 497 -38.00 12.94 4.55
N LEU A 498 -38.06 13.04 5.88
CA LEU A 498 -39.12 12.38 6.68
C LEU A 498 -40.49 13.00 6.44
N GLU A 499 -40.57 14.34 6.29
CA GLU A 499 -41.84 15.04 6.08
C GLU A 499 -42.36 14.90 4.64
N LYS A 500 -41.50 14.94 3.64
CA LYS A 500 -41.88 15.03 2.21
C LYS A 500 -41.65 13.73 1.43
N GLY A 501 -40.86 12.80 1.96
CA GLY A 501 -40.41 11.61 1.25
C GLY A 501 -39.27 11.85 0.25
N TYR A 502 -38.75 13.09 0.18
CA TYR A 502 -37.62 13.45 -0.69
C TYR A 502 -36.91 14.71 -0.20
N LEU A 503 -35.69 14.92 -0.67
CA LEU A 503 -34.92 16.13 -0.43
C LEU A 503 -35.15 17.18 -1.51
N THR A 504 -35.30 18.44 -1.10
CA THR A 504 -35.46 19.56 -2.04
C THR A 504 -34.10 20.17 -2.41
N THR A 505 -34.02 20.91 -3.52
CA THR A 505 -32.84 21.68 -3.90
C THR A 505 -32.53 22.83 -2.93
N LYS A 506 -33.44 23.18 -2.04
CA LYS A 506 -33.22 24.15 -0.96
C LYS A 506 -32.52 23.52 0.23
N THR A 507 -32.69 22.22 0.43
CA THR A 507 -32.14 21.46 1.55
C THR A 507 -30.69 21.04 1.26
N THR A 508 -30.43 20.67 0.01
CA THR A 508 -29.09 20.31 -0.47
C THR A 508 -28.75 21.20 -1.66
N ASN A 509 -27.67 21.95 -1.58
CA ASN A 509 -27.25 22.88 -2.64
C ASN A 509 -27.05 22.20 -4.01
N SER A 510 -26.79 20.89 -4.01
CA SER A 510 -26.68 20.06 -5.21
C SER A 510 -27.03 18.61 -4.86
N GLY A 511 -27.40 17.81 -5.85
CA GLY A 511 -27.56 16.37 -5.69
C GLY A 511 -28.78 15.92 -4.88
N SER A 512 -29.84 16.73 -4.76
CA SER A 512 -31.06 16.37 -3.98
C SER A 512 -31.69 15.05 -4.44
N VAL A 513 -31.74 14.79 -5.74
CA VAL A 513 -32.28 13.55 -6.31
C VAL A 513 -31.39 12.36 -5.96
N SER A 514 -30.08 12.46 -6.19
CA SER A 514 -29.14 11.37 -5.87
C SER A 514 -29.13 11.06 -4.37
N THR A 515 -29.11 12.09 -3.52
CA THR A 515 -29.13 11.91 -2.06
C THR A 515 -30.43 11.25 -1.59
N THR A 516 -31.58 11.65 -2.16
CA THR A 516 -32.86 11.01 -1.89
C THR A 516 -32.85 9.52 -2.23
N GLN A 517 -32.29 9.16 -3.40
CA GLN A 517 -32.19 7.75 -3.82
C GLN A 517 -31.27 6.94 -2.91
N GLU A 518 -30.15 7.50 -2.49
CA GLU A 518 -29.24 6.83 -1.55
C GLU A 518 -29.90 6.60 -0.18
N TYR A 519 -30.71 7.54 0.33
CA TYR A 519 -31.48 7.33 1.56
C TYR A 519 -32.51 6.22 1.39
N ASN A 520 -33.24 6.18 0.25
CA ASN A 520 -34.20 5.11 -0.03
C ASN A 520 -33.54 3.72 -0.04
N ILE A 521 -32.33 3.60 -0.61
CA ILE A 521 -31.58 2.32 -0.62
C ILE A 521 -31.17 1.93 0.80
N SER A 522 -30.72 2.89 1.61
CA SER A 522 -30.35 2.65 3.02
C SER A 522 -31.55 2.24 3.85
N ASP A 523 -32.69 2.91 3.70
CA ASP A 523 -33.96 2.58 4.40
C ASP A 523 -34.49 1.19 4.00
N TYR A 524 -34.37 0.83 2.71
CA TYR A 524 -34.68 -0.52 2.27
C TYR A 524 -33.80 -1.57 2.94
N ALA A 525 -32.50 -1.30 3.09
CA ALA A 525 -31.56 -2.20 3.77
C ALA A 525 -31.93 -2.37 5.26
N ILE A 526 -32.29 -1.28 5.95
CA ILE A 526 -32.79 -1.32 7.33
C ILE A 526 -34.04 -2.22 7.42
N ALA A 527 -35.02 -2.01 6.52
CA ALA A 527 -36.25 -2.81 6.50
C ALA A 527 -35.97 -4.30 6.22
N GLN A 528 -34.99 -4.65 5.36
CA GLN A 528 -34.62 -6.05 5.12
C GLN A 528 -33.97 -6.69 6.36
N LEU A 529 -33.10 -5.96 7.03
CA LEU A 529 -32.46 -6.45 8.26
C LEU A 529 -33.50 -6.62 9.37
N ALA A 530 -34.42 -5.66 9.56
CA ALA A 530 -35.51 -5.74 10.55
C ALA A 530 -36.41 -6.97 10.35
N ARG A 531 -36.67 -7.36 9.10
CA ARG A 531 -37.46 -8.58 8.81
C ARG A 531 -36.70 -9.87 9.10
N ALA A 532 -35.36 -9.82 9.07
CA ALA A 532 -34.51 -10.99 9.30
C ALA A 532 -34.17 -11.22 10.77
N LEU A 533 -34.31 -10.18 11.62
CA LEU A 533 -34.21 -10.23 13.08
C LEU A 533 -35.54 -10.58 13.75
#